data_3027fe854d9f9d2e8d69d24ec2c3c846
#
_entry.id   3027fe854d9f9d2e8d69d24ec2c3c846
#
_cell.length_a   1.000
_cell.length_b   1.000
_cell.length_c   1.000
_cell.angle_alpha   90.00
_cell.angle_beta   90.00
_cell.angle_gamma   90.00
#
_symmetry.space_group_name_H-M   'P 1'
#
loop_
_entity.id
_entity.type
_entity.pdbx_description
1 polymer ?
#
loop_
_entity_poly.entity_id
_entity_poly.type
_entity_poly.pdbx_seq_one_letter_code
_entity_poly.pdbx_strand_id
1 'polypeptide(L)'
;MYFVTQGIQKYGVPRRIYFDNGSQYRTHWMKRAFGLLGIRLLYAKPRNPQGKGKQERFNRTVDSFISEVDVNTPDSIEELNKKFNAWLSECYHHKIHSTLGITPEHAFKCGSMPLNYPDEALLASAFLHCELRKVNKSGCISFMGK
;
A
#
# COMPACT_ATOMS: atom_id res chain seq x y z
N MET A 1 -5.28 3.80 -6.41
CA MET A 1 -5.25 2.52 -5.63
C MET A 1 -4.43 1.41 -6.27
N TYR A 2 -3.97 1.61 -7.48
CA TYR A 2 -3.16 0.65 -8.23
C TYR A 2 -1.99 0.05 -7.43
N PHE A 3 -1.21 0.87 -6.73
CA PHE A 3 -0.09 0.41 -5.89
C PHE A 3 -0.51 -0.53 -4.73
N VAL A 4 -1.70 -0.35 -4.15
CA VAL A 4 -2.18 -1.24 -3.07
C VAL A 4 -2.56 -2.60 -3.64
N THR A 5 -3.23 -2.63 -4.80
CA THR A 5 -3.59 -3.87 -5.49
C THR A 5 -2.34 -4.67 -5.86
N GLN A 6 -1.33 -4.03 -6.43
CA GLN A 6 -0.05 -4.66 -6.73
C GLN A 6 0.66 -5.18 -5.46
N GLY A 7 0.62 -4.40 -4.39
CA GLY A 7 1.19 -4.81 -3.11
C GLY A 7 0.51 -6.07 -2.57
N ILE A 8 -0.81 -6.15 -2.64
CA ILE A 8 -1.58 -7.33 -2.20
C ILE A 8 -1.28 -8.54 -3.09
N GLN A 9 -1.21 -8.36 -4.41
CA GLN A 9 -0.86 -9.44 -5.33
C GLN A 9 0.55 -10.00 -5.08
N LYS A 10 1.50 -9.14 -4.78
CA LYS A 10 2.90 -9.52 -4.58
C LYS A 10 3.20 -10.07 -3.18
N TYR A 11 2.59 -9.49 -2.15
CA TYR A 11 2.94 -9.73 -0.74
C TYR A 11 1.81 -10.31 0.10
N GLY A 12 0.63 -10.53 -0.49
CA GLY A 12 -0.54 -11.00 0.21
C GLY A 12 -1.32 -9.89 0.93
N VAL A 13 -2.46 -10.26 1.50
CA VAL A 13 -3.37 -9.37 2.23
C VAL A 13 -2.78 -9.02 3.60
N PRO A 14 -2.47 -7.74 3.88
CA PRO A 14 -2.00 -7.36 5.19
C PRO A 14 -3.16 -7.37 6.21
N ARG A 15 -2.90 -7.74 7.43
CA ARG A 15 -3.92 -7.65 8.50
C ARG A 15 -4.35 -6.21 8.79
N ARG A 16 -3.43 -5.26 8.65
CA ARG A 16 -3.63 -3.85 8.98
C ARG A 16 -2.89 -2.98 7.99
N ILE A 17 -3.51 -1.88 7.61
CA ILE A 17 -2.85 -0.81 6.88
C ILE A 17 -2.95 0.47 7.72
N TYR A 18 -1.84 1.19 7.82
CA TYR A 18 -1.75 2.43 8.56
C TYR A 18 -1.62 3.60 7.59
N PHE A 19 -2.58 4.51 7.64
CA PHE A 19 -2.60 5.73 6.85
C PHE A 19 -2.42 6.98 7.73
N ASP A 20 -2.02 8.06 7.10
CA ASP A 20 -2.17 9.37 7.71
C ASP A 20 -3.65 9.81 7.77
N ASN A 21 -3.91 11.02 8.31
CA ASN A 21 -5.27 11.54 8.43
C ASN A 21 -5.80 12.20 7.15
N GLY A 22 -5.16 12.01 6.00
CA GLY A 22 -5.62 12.55 4.73
C GLY A 22 -7.08 12.16 4.43
N SER A 23 -7.89 13.10 3.98
CA SER A 23 -9.31 12.87 3.66
C SER A 23 -9.49 11.80 2.58
N GLN A 24 -8.54 11.69 1.65
CA GLN A 24 -8.50 10.70 0.58
C GLN A 24 -8.49 9.26 1.11
N TYR A 25 -7.97 9.02 2.33
CA TYR A 25 -7.91 7.70 2.96
C TYR A 25 -9.11 7.37 3.84
N ARG A 26 -10.05 8.32 4.02
CA ARG A 26 -11.23 8.16 4.89
C ARG A 26 -12.54 7.98 4.13
N THR A 27 -12.47 7.75 2.83
CA THR A 27 -13.65 7.59 1.98
C THR A 27 -14.43 6.31 2.32
N HIS A 28 -15.74 6.34 2.08
CA HIS A 28 -16.59 5.16 2.25
C HIS A 28 -16.15 4.02 1.34
N TRP A 29 -15.73 4.36 0.13
CA TRP A 29 -15.21 3.40 -0.85
C TRP A 29 -13.98 2.65 -0.33
N MET A 30 -13.02 3.35 0.28
CA MET A 30 -11.85 2.69 0.88
C MET A 30 -12.22 1.77 2.03
N LYS A 31 -13.11 2.23 2.92
CA LYS A 31 -13.57 1.39 4.04
C LYS A 31 -14.22 0.12 3.55
N ARG A 32 -15.05 0.21 2.48
CA ARG A 32 -15.67 -0.95 1.84
C ARG A 32 -14.62 -1.87 1.23
N ALA A 33 -13.71 -1.35 0.41
CA ALA A 33 -12.71 -2.15 -0.28
C ALA A 33 -11.83 -2.95 0.69
N PHE A 34 -11.31 -2.28 1.73
CA PHE A 34 -10.49 -2.95 2.72
C PHE A 34 -11.30 -3.87 3.65
N GLY A 35 -12.56 -3.53 3.93
CA GLY A 35 -13.48 -4.39 4.69
C GLY A 35 -13.74 -5.71 3.98
N LEU A 36 -13.96 -5.72 2.66
CA LEU A 36 -14.14 -6.92 1.85
C LEU A 36 -12.90 -7.83 1.86
N LEU A 37 -11.72 -7.24 1.95
CA LEU A 37 -10.45 -7.97 2.03
C LEU A 37 -10.05 -8.34 3.47
N GLY A 38 -10.88 -8.03 4.47
CA GLY A 38 -10.56 -8.29 5.88
C GLY A 38 -9.43 -7.43 6.45
N ILE A 39 -9.08 -6.33 5.79
CA ILE A 39 -7.99 -5.45 6.19
C ILE A 39 -8.47 -4.39 7.17
N ARG A 40 -7.84 -4.33 8.35
CA ARG A 40 -8.13 -3.29 9.34
C ARG A 40 -7.41 -1.99 9.01
N LEU A 41 -8.16 -0.93 8.80
CA LEU A 41 -7.63 0.42 8.61
C LEU A 41 -7.27 1.06 9.95
N LEU A 42 -6.06 1.58 10.05
CA LEU A 42 -5.58 2.37 11.17
C LEU A 42 -5.18 3.75 10.64
N TYR A 43 -5.44 4.78 11.44
CA TYR A 43 -5.10 6.15 11.09
C TYR A 43 -4.18 6.75 12.14
N ALA A 44 -3.24 7.57 11.69
CA ALA A 44 -2.35 8.32 12.57
C ALA A 44 -3.17 9.16 13.57
N LYS A 45 -2.80 9.11 14.85
CA LYS A 45 -3.36 10.07 15.80
C LYS A 45 -2.80 11.46 15.51
N PRO A 46 -3.62 12.51 15.54
CA PRO A 46 -3.11 13.88 15.42
C PRO A 46 -1.98 14.12 16.43
N ARG A 47 -0.92 14.77 16.00
CA ARG A 47 0.25 15.14 16.83
C ARG A 47 0.99 13.96 17.49
N ASN A 48 0.91 12.73 16.94
CA ASN A 48 1.69 11.60 17.44
C ASN A 48 2.74 11.15 16.39
N PRO A 49 3.98 11.66 16.44
CA PRO A 49 5.02 11.33 15.48
C PRO A 49 5.55 9.88 15.61
N GLN A 50 5.40 9.26 16.79
CA GLN A 50 5.96 7.92 17.05
C GLN A 50 5.42 6.82 16.12
N GLY A 51 4.20 6.98 15.58
CA GLY A 51 3.59 6.03 14.65
C GLY A 51 4.27 5.95 13.28
N LYS A 52 5.12 6.92 12.92
CA LYS A 52 5.79 7.02 11.61
C LYS A 52 7.27 6.65 11.63
N GLY A 53 7.86 6.36 12.78
CA GLY A 53 9.29 6.14 12.92
C GLY A 53 9.88 5.06 11.99
N LYS A 54 9.13 3.99 11.70
CA LYS A 54 9.56 2.95 10.74
C LYS A 54 9.56 3.47 9.30
N GLN A 55 8.57 4.27 8.93
CA GLN A 55 8.48 4.88 7.60
C GLN A 55 9.58 5.93 7.41
N GLU A 56 9.82 6.76 8.42
CA GLU A 56 10.91 7.75 8.40
C GLU A 56 12.28 7.08 8.26
N ARG A 57 12.49 5.97 8.96
CA ARG A 57 13.72 5.19 8.82
C ARG A 57 13.88 4.58 7.44
N PHE A 58 12.80 4.06 6.85
CA PHE A 58 12.81 3.59 5.47
C PHE A 58 13.11 4.72 4.50
N ASN A 59 12.48 5.89 4.65
CA ASN A 59 12.73 7.06 3.80
C ASN A 59 14.20 7.45 3.82
N ARG A 60 14.85 7.49 5.00
CA ARG A 60 16.32 7.74 5.09
C ARG A 60 17.15 6.70 4.33
N THR A 61 16.68 5.46 4.27
CA THR A 61 17.36 4.43 3.47
C THR A 61 17.17 4.69 1.98
N VAL A 62 15.99 5.18 1.57
CA VAL A 62 15.71 5.60 0.18
C VAL A 62 16.53 6.83 -0.22
N ASP A 63 16.89 7.71 0.72
CA ASP A 63 17.74 8.88 0.44
C ASP A 63 19.08 8.46 -0.17
N SER A 64 19.63 7.29 0.19
CA SER A 64 20.85 6.78 -0.43
C SER A 64 20.64 6.41 -1.91
N PHE A 65 19.49 5.83 -2.25
CA PHE A 65 19.11 5.57 -3.64
C PHE A 65 18.93 6.88 -4.42
N ILE A 66 18.27 7.87 -3.83
CA ILE A 66 18.08 9.19 -4.46
C ILE A 66 19.42 9.82 -4.78
N SER A 67 20.38 9.78 -3.86
CA SER A 67 21.74 10.32 -4.09
C SER A 67 22.48 9.61 -5.23
N GLU A 68 22.26 8.32 -5.45
CA GLU A 68 22.81 7.58 -6.60
C GLU A 68 22.12 7.98 -7.91
N VAL A 69 20.80 8.21 -7.86
CA VAL A 69 20.01 8.64 -9.03
C VAL A 69 20.35 10.07 -9.46
N ASP A 70 20.66 10.96 -8.52
CA ASP A 70 21.07 12.35 -8.83
C ASP A 70 22.35 12.40 -9.68
N VAL A 71 23.21 11.39 -9.59
CA VAL A 71 24.42 11.26 -10.43
C VAL A 71 24.09 10.82 -11.86
N ASN A 72 23.06 9.97 -12.02
CA ASN A 72 22.59 9.42 -13.28
C ASN A 72 21.08 9.62 -13.41
N THR A 73 20.68 10.86 -13.62
CA THR A 73 19.27 11.25 -13.71
C THR A 73 18.53 10.41 -14.76
N PRO A 74 17.46 9.71 -14.40
CA PRO A 74 16.66 8.93 -15.36
C PRO A 74 15.87 9.85 -16.28
N ASP A 75 15.75 9.46 -17.55
CA ASP A 75 15.05 10.24 -18.57
C ASP A 75 13.52 10.16 -18.45
N SER A 76 13.01 9.20 -17.68
CA SER A 76 11.57 9.00 -17.50
C SER A 76 11.22 8.42 -16.12
N ILE A 77 9.94 8.56 -15.76
CA ILE A 77 9.35 7.95 -14.55
C ILE A 77 9.44 6.43 -14.60
N GLU A 78 9.28 5.85 -15.76
CA GLU A 78 9.37 4.40 -15.98
C GLU A 78 10.79 3.89 -15.71
N GLU A 79 11.78 4.61 -16.17
CA GLU A 79 13.18 4.31 -15.89
C GLU A 79 13.52 4.46 -14.41
N LEU A 80 13.05 5.53 -13.78
CA LEU A 80 13.20 5.73 -12.33
C LEU A 80 12.59 4.56 -11.55
N ASN A 81 11.37 4.16 -11.88
CA ASN A 81 10.70 3.04 -11.23
C ASN A 81 11.45 1.71 -11.46
N LYS A 82 12.01 1.50 -12.63
CA LYS A 82 12.83 0.32 -12.93
C LYS A 82 14.10 0.30 -12.07
N LYS A 83 14.83 1.41 -12.00
CA LYS A 83 16.03 1.56 -11.16
C LYS A 83 15.68 1.36 -9.68
N PHE A 84 14.59 1.96 -9.20
CA PHE A 84 14.14 1.83 -7.81
C PHE A 84 13.75 0.38 -7.46
N ASN A 85 13.01 -0.30 -8.33
CA ASN A 85 12.66 -1.70 -8.11
C ASN A 85 13.88 -2.62 -8.10
N ALA A 86 14.85 -2.39 -8.99
CA ALA A 86 16.12 -3.12 -8.99
C ALA A 86 16.90 -2.88 -7.69
N TRP A 87 17.02 -1.64 -7.24
CA TRP A 87 17.66 -1.28 -5.98
C TRP A 87 16.96 -1.91 -4.77
N LEU A 88 15.62 -1.93 -4.76
CA LEU A 88 14.85 -2.59 -3.69
C LEU A 88 15.14 -4.09 -3.64
N SER A 89 15.12 -4.78 -4.78
CA SER A 89 15.33 -6.22 -4.83
C SER A 89 16.77 -6.62 -4.54
N GLU A 90 17.75 -5.96 -5.18
CA GLU A 90 19.14 -6.39 -5.13
C GLU A 90 19.90 -5.82 -3.90
N CYS A 91 19.57 -4.60 -3.51
CA CYS A 91 20.29 -3.94 -2.43
C CYS A 91 19.51 -3.99 -1.11
N TYR A 92 18.29 -3.44 -1.06
CA TYR A 92 17.57 -3.29 0.20
C TYR A 92 17.11 -4.62 0.79
N HIS A 93 16.49 -5.48 0.00
CA HIS A 93 15.91 -6.74 0.48
C HIS A 93 16.97 -7.76 0.93
N HIS A 94 18.16 -7.69 0.36
CA HIS A 94 19.28 -8.61 0.68
C HIS A 94 20.29 -8.05 1.68
N LYS A 95 20.20 -6.77 2.04
CA LYS A 95 21.07 -6.17 3.04
C LYS A 95 20.63 -6.55 4.45
N ILE A 96 21.56 -7.00 5.29
CA ILE A 96 21.27 -7.29 6.70
C ILE A 96 20.80 -6.00 7.40
N HIS A 97 19.60 -6.05 7.96
CA HIS A 97 19.02 -4.93 8.69
C HIS A 97 19.57 -4.90 10.11
N SER A 98 20.21 -3.80 10.51
CA SER A 98 20.92 -3.67 11.79
C SER A 98 20.10 -4.04 13.03
N THR A 99 18.79 -3.78 13.02
CA THR A 99 17.90 -4.08 14.16
C THR A 99 17.35 -5.53 14.10
N LEU A 100 17.21 -6.11 12.90
CA LEU A 100 16.67 -7.47 12.73
C LEU A 100 17.77 -8.54 12.80
N GLY A 101 19.01 -8.19 12.50
CA GLY A 101 20.11 -9.15 12.36
C GLY A 101 20.03 -10.06 11.14
N ILE A 102 18.96 -9.93 10.34
CA ILE A 102 18.68 -10.70 9.13
C ILE A 102 18.22 -9.77 8.02
N THR A 103 18.13 -10.29 6.79
CA THR A 103 17.65 -9.50 5.67
C THR A 103 16.14 -9.26 5.75
N PRO A 104 15.61 -8.12 5.24
CA PRO A 104 14.18 -7.86 5.17
C PRO A 104 13.40 -8.97 4.44
N GLU A 105 13.96 -9.51 3.37
CA GLU A 105 13.34 -10.61 2.63
C GLU A 105 13.22 -11.87 3.49
N HIS A 106 14.28 -12.25 4.19
CA HIS A 106 14.26 -13.40 5.08
C HIS A 106 13.25 -13.21 6.23
N ALA A 107 13.25 -12.03 6.85
CA ALA A 107 12.29 -11.69 7.92
C ALA A 107 10.83 -11.78 7.44
N PHE A 108 10.57 -11.39 6.18
CA PHE A 108 9.23 -11.46 5.60
C PHE A 108 8.82 -12.90 5.29
N LYS A 109 9.69 -13.69 4.64
CA LYS A 109 9.42 -15.09 4.26
C LYS A 109 9.31 -16.04 5.47
N CYS A 110 10.13 -15.82 6.49
CA CYS A 110 10.15 -16.62 7.72
C CYS A 110 9.24 -16.09 8.81
N GLY A 111 8.39 -15.11 8.50
CA GLY A 111 7.40 -14.60 9.43
C GLY A 111 6.44 -15.71 9.87
N SER A 112 6.05 -15.70 11.16
CA SER A 112 5.18 -16.71 11.78
C SER A 112 3.73 -16.72 11.24
N MET A 113 3.41 -15.79 10.33
CA MET A 113 2.06 -15.61 9.82
C MET A 113 1.96 -16.05 8.37
N PRO A 114 1.00 -16.95 8.05
CA PRO A 114 0.77 -17.35 6.68
C PRO A 114 0.36 -16.14 5.83
N LEU A 115 0.96 -16.04 4.64
CA LEU A 115 0.54 -15.07 3.63
C LEU A 115 -0.79 -15.52 3.05
N ASN A 116 -1.78 -14.64 3.06
CA ASN A 116 -3.09 -14.87 2.47
C ASN A 116 -3.20 -14.09 1.16
N TYR A 117 -3.48 -14.78 0.06
CA TYR A 117 -3.70 -14.17 -1.25
C TYR A 117 -5.19 -14.27 -1.57
N PRO A 118 -5.86 -13.15 -1.87
CA PRO A 118 -7.26 -13.17 -2.24
C PRO A 118 -7.41 -13.77 -3.64
N ASP A 119 -8.56 -14.34 -3.91
CA ASP A 119 -8.98 -14.63 -5.27
C ASP A 119 -9.00 -13.35 -6.11
N GLU A 120 -8.61 -13.46 -7.39
CA GLU A 120 -8.52 -12.33 -8.31
C GLU A 120 -9.88 -11.62 -8.48
N ALA A 121 -10.97 -12.38 -8.55
CA ALA A 121 -12.33 -11.85 -8.63
C ALA A 121 -12.70 -11.05 -7.38
N LEU A 122 -12.35 -11.51 -6.19
CA LEU A 122 -12.54 -10.78 -4.94
C LEU A 122 -11.71 -9.51 -4.91
N LEU A 123 -10.45 -9.58 -5.32
CA LEU A 123 -9.57 -8.42 -5.37
C LEU A 123 -10.10 -7.35 -6.34
N ALA A 124 -10.50 -7.76 -7.54
CA ALA A 124 -11.10 -6.87 -8.52
C ALA A 124 -12.39 -6.23 -7.99
N SER A 125 -13.30 -7.03 -7.42
CA SER A 125 -14.59 -6.54 -6.88
C SER A 125 -14.42 -5.59 -5.70
N ALA A 126 -13.40 -5.81 -4.86
CA ALA A 126 -13.11 -4.94 -3.73
C ALA A 126 -12.75 -3.52 -4.17
N PHE A 127 -12.00 -3.39 -5.26
CA PHE A 127 -11.56 -2.10 -5.78
C PHE A 127 -12.43 -1.51 -6.89
N LEU A 128 -13.55 -2.15 -7.25
CA LEU A 128 -14.54 -1.54 -8.13
C LEU A 128 -15.09 -0.25 -7.53
N HIS A 129 -15.26 0.77 -8.38
CA HIS A 129 -15.91 2.00 -7.99
C HIS A 129 -17.37 1.70 -7.60
N CYS A 130 -17.76 2.15 -6.41
CA CYS A 130 -19.10 1.92 -5.87
C CYS A 130 -19.71 3.24 -5.42
N GLU A 131 -20.81 3.62 -6.02
CA GLU A 131 -21.60 4.77 -5.60
C GLU A 131 -22.89 4.32 -4.91
N LEU A 132 -23.13 4.87 -3.73
CA LEU A 132 -24.40 4.67 -3.02
C LEU A 132 -25.44 5.62 -3.61
N ARG A 133 -26.58 5.07 -4.01
CA ARG A 133 -27.72 5.83 -4.48
C ARG A 133 -28.94 5.57 -3.61
N LYS A 134 -29.70 6.61 -3.36
CA LYS A 134 -30.97 6.49 -2.61
C LYS A 134 -32.07 6.07 -3.56
N VAL A 135 -32.77 5.00 -3.20
CA VAL A 135 -33.98 4.59 -3.90
C VAL A 135 -35.13 5.51 -3.47
N ASN A 136 -35.87 6.05 -4.42
CA ASN A 136 -37.07 6.86 -4.14
C ASN A 136 -38.28 5.99 -3.73
N LYS A 137 -39.40 6.64 -3.38
CA LYS A 137 -40.62 5.93 -2.98
C LYS A 137 -41.23 5.05 -4.08
N SER A 138 -40.90 5.31 -5.34
CA SER A 138 -41.36 4.52 -6.51
C SER A 138 -40.39 3.39 -6.90
N GLY A 139 -39.38 3.11 -6.09
CA GLY A 139 -38.41 2.06 -6.39
C GLY A 139 -37.34 2.45 -7.42
N CYS A 140 -37.28 3.71 -7.84
CA CYS A 140 -36.34 4.20 -8.84
C CYS A 140 -35.10 4.82 -8.23
N ILE A 141 -33.98 4.75 -8.94
CA ILE A 141 -32.73 5.45 -8.63
C ILE A 141 -32.42 6.45 -9.75
N SER A 142 -31.90 7.62 -9.40
CA SER A 142 -31.35 8.55 -10.40
C SER A 142 -29.90 8.22 -10.67
N PHE A 143 -29.55 8.03 -11.96
CA PHE A 143 -28.19 7.76 -12.40
C PHE A 143 -27.85 8.67 -13.58
N MET A 144 -26.74 9.41 -13.49
CA MET A 144 -26.26 10.37 -14.51
C MET A 144 -27.33 11.37 -14.99
N GLY A 145 -28.17 11.87 -14.09
CA GLY A 145 -29.20 12.87 -14.41
C GLY A 145 -30.45 12.32 -15.13
N LYS A 146 -30.60 11.01 -15.20
CA LYS A 146 -31.79 10.29 -15.67
C LYS A 146 -32.49 9.60 -14.53
#